data_86d3d8c8d906b39fec89be35f55b3659
#
_entry.id   86d3d8c8d906b39fec89be35f55b3659
#
_cell.length_a   1.000
_cell.length_b   1.000
_cell.length_c   1.000
_cell.angle_alpha   90.00
_cell.angle_beta   90.00
_cell.angle_gamma   90.00
#
_symmetry.space_group_name_H-M   'P 1'
#
loop_
_entity.id
_entity.type
_entity.pdbx_description
1 polymer ?
#
loop_
_entity_poly.entity_id
_entity_poly.type
_entity_poly.pdbx_seq_one_letter_code
_entity_poly.pdbx_strand_id
1 'polypeptide(L)'
;SRPLSDFPYEVLDHAETKRRLPAIGKDVVGSLYSPLDGHVNSLKLFRALREATVRRGVDYRPNSPVESIVPKDGGFAITGPWGEMRAGKVVLCAGLGNARLAPMVGLDAPVKPSKGQIIVTEKTEPFLHNPMVTVRQTDEGGVMIGDSQEDRGFDTVVGQPILSTMAERAVKMFPRLAGLNVVRTWSALRVMSPDGFPIYDQSETHPGAFVVTCHSGVTLAANHVLTLAPAILAGTLPESVASFTARRFHVPAHS
;
A
#
# COMPACT_ATOMS: atom_id res chain seq x y z
N SER A 1 15.33 14.66 6.84
CA SER A 1 13.89 14.37 7.03
C SER A 1 13.27 15.51 7.83
N ARG A 2 12.18 16.10 7.35
CA ARG A 2 11.42 17.07 8.16
C ARG A 2 10.83 16.35 9.36
N PRO A 3 10.89 16.91 10.56
CA PRO A 3 10.15 16.40 11.70
C PRO A 3 8.64 16.29 11.36
N LEU A 4 7.94 15.35 11.97
CA LEU A 4 6.47 15.24 11.82
C LEU A 4 5.73 16.52 12.21
N SER A 5 6.33 17.34 13.11
CA SER A 5 5.84 18.67 13.48
C SER A 5 5.82 19.69 12.34
N ASP A 6 6.57 19.42 11.26
CA ASP A 6 6.69 20.33 10.11
C ASP A 6 5.83 19.92 8.91
N PHE A 7 4.94 18.94 9.08
CA PHE A 7 3.98 18.58 8.02
C PHE A 7 2.94 19.69 7.89
N PRO A 8 2.91 20.44 6.78
CA PRO A 8 2.00 21.57 6.65
C PRO A 8 0.57 21.07 6.49
N TYR A 9 -0.31 21.55 7.34
CA TYR A 9 -1.75 21.33 7.23
C TYR A 9 -2.51 22.57 7.67
N GLU A 10 -3.72 22.71 7.17
CA GLU A 10 -4.68 23.75 7.52
C GLU A 10 -5.99 23.09 7.98
N VAL A 11 -6.54 23.55 9.09
CA VAL A 11 -7.90 23.19 9.53
C VAL A 11 -8.84 24.22 8.93
N LEU A 12 -9.76 23.75 8.10
CA LEU A 12 -10.71 24.60 7.36
C LEU A 12 -12.12 24.40 7.93
N ASP A 13 -12.83 25.49 8.14
CA ASP A 13 -14.27 25.45 8.44
C ASP A 13 -15.09 25.06 7.19
N HIS A 14 -16.42 24.99 7.35
CA HIS A 14 -17.31 24.67 6.23
C HIS A 14 -17.20 25.68 5.09
N ALA A 15 -17.16 26.97 5.40
CA ALA A 15 -17.16 28.03 4.38
C ALA A 15 -15.90 27.97 3.52
N GLU A 16 -14.74 27.82 4.16
CA GLU A 16 -13.46 27.69 3.48
C GLU A 16 -13.37 26.36 2.70
N THR A 17 -13.85 25.26 3.29
CA THR A 17 -13.93 23.96 2.62
C THR A 17 -14.82 24.06 1.37
N LYS A 18 -15.97 24.72 1.47
CA LYS A 18 -16.90 24.94 0.35
C LYS A 18 -16.30 25.79 -0.76
N ARG A 19 -15.48 26.78 -0.39
CA ARG A 19 -14.77 27.61 -1.37
C ARG A 19 -13.77 26.81 -2.19
N ARG A 20 -13.01 25.89 -1.54
CA ARG A 20 -12.01 25.03 -2.21
C ARG A 20 -12.65 23.81 -2.91
N LEU A 21 -13.76 23.30 -2.37
CA LEU A 21 -14.50 22.15 -2.88
C LEU A 21 -15.98 22.54 -3.09
N PRO A 22 -16.32 23.25 -4.16
CA PRO A 22 -17.67 23.79 -4.39
C PRO A 22 -18.80 22.75 -4.38
N ALA A 23 -18.47 21.49 -4.71
CA ALA A 23 -19.42 20.38 -4.74
C ALA A 23 -19.71 19.77 -3.34
N ILE A 24 -19.03 20.20 -2.28
CA ILE A 24 -19.18 19.61 -0.94
C ILE A 24 -20.60 19.82 -0.39
N GLY A 25 -21.12 18.82 0.30
CA GLY A 25 -22.45 18.84 0.92
C GLY A 25 -22.51 19.74 2.17
N LYS A 26 -23.72 20.19 2.48
CA LYS A 26 -23.99 21.09 3.63
C LYS A 26 -23.69 20.48 5.00
N ASP A 27 -23.67 19.15 5.09
CA ASP A 27 -23.48 18.41 6.34
C ASP A 27 -21.99 18.24 6.70
N VAL A 28 -21.08 18.66 5.82
CA VAL A 28 -19.64 18.67 6.09
C VAL A 28 -19.30 19.93 6.88
N VAL A 29 -18.87 19.76 8.11
CA VAL A 29 -18.60 20.89 9.04
C VAL A 29 -17.25 21.57 8.80
N GLY A 30 -16.30 20.87 8.15
CA GLY A 30 -14.96 21.37 7.85
C GLY A 30 -14.08 20.29 7.27
N SER A 31 -12.82 20.61 7.02
CA SER A 31 -11.83 19.68 6.48
C SER A 31 -10.41 19.98 7.00
N LEU A 32 -9.53 19.01 6.79
CA LEU A 32 -8.10 19.17 6.99
C LEU A 32 -7.44 19.12 5.62
N TYR A 33 -6.71 20.16 5.29
CA TYR A 33 -6.02 20.28 3.99
C TYR A 33 -4.50 20.23 4.17
N SER A 34 -3.83 19.48 3.32
CA SER A 34 -2.38 19.52 3.20
C SER A 34 -1.96 19.74 1.75
N PRO A 35 -1.08 20.73 1.45
CA PRO A 35 -0.57 20.93 0.10
C PRO A 35 0.42 19.85 -0.36
N LEU A 36 0.88 18.98 0.55
CA LEU A 36 1.77 17.87 0.24
C LEU A 36 1.04 16.57 -0.06
N ASP A 37 -0.27 16.53 0.15
CA ASP A 37 -1.07 15.35 -0.15
C ASP A 37 -1.41 15.29 -1.65
N GLY A 38 -1.68 14.08 -2.12
CA GLY A 38 -1.97 13.85 -3.51
C GLY A 38 -2.42 12.44 -3.80
N HIS A 39 -2.74 12.15 -5.06
CA HIS A 39 -3.05 10.81 -5.49
C HIS A 39 -2.42 10.47 -6.84
N VAL A 40 -2.34 9.20 -7.13
CA VAL A 40 -1.89 8.67 -8.41
C VAL A 40 -2.86 7.61 -8.89
N ASN A 41 -3.03 7.52 -10.20
CA ASN A 41 -3.71 6.36 -10.80
C ASN A 41 -2.78 5.14 -10.66
N SER A 42 -3.09 4.29 -9.67
CA SER A 42 -2.23 3.16 -9.30
C SER A 42 -2.09 2.12 -10.42
N LEU A 43 -3.10 1.93 -11.26
CA LEU A 43 -3.03 1.01 -12.39
C LEU A 43 -2.09 1.56 -13.48
N LYS A 44 -2.18 2.84 -13.80
CA LYS A 44 -1.25 3.49 -14.75
C LYS A 44 0.18 3.49 -14.23
N LEU A 45 0.36 3.77 -12.93
CA LEU A 45 1.67 3.70 -12.29
C LEU A 45 2.26 2.29 -12.36
N PHE A 46 1.49 1.28 -12.00
CA PHE A 46 1.93 -0.11 -12.03
C PHE A 46 2.30 -0.55 -13.45
N ARG A 47 1.49 -0.19 -14.44
CA ARG A 47 1.80 -0.46 -15.85
C ARG A 47 3.11 0.18 -16.28
N ALA A 48 3.30 1.46 -15.96
CA ALA A 48 4.52 2.20 -16.32
C ALA A 48 5.77 1.59 -15.65
N LEU A 49 5.67 1.21 -14.37
CA LEU A 49 6.76 0.53 -13.65
C LEU A 49 7.10 -0.82 -14.29
N ARG A 50 6.10 -1.64 -14.62
CA ARG A 50 6.30 -2.91 -15.30
C ARG A 50 6.99 -2.72 -16.65
N GLU A 51 6.51 -1.82 -17.48
CA GLU A 51 7.11 -1.53 -18.79
C GLU A 51 8.56 -1.03 -18.64
N ALA A 52 8.81 -0.14 -17.69
CA ALA A 52 10.15 0.37 -17.41
C ALA A 52 11.11 -0.74 -16.93
N THR A 53 10.63 -1.67 -16.11
CA THR A 53 11.39 -2.83 -15.62
C THR A 53 11.82 -3.71 -16.77
N VAL A 54 10.87 -4.09 -17.63
CA VAL A 54 11.16 -4.93 -18.82
C VAL A 54 12.12 -4.24 -19.79
N ARG A 55 11.92 -2.94 -20.08
CA ARG A 55 12.83 -2.18 -20.97
C ARG A 55 14.26 -2.09 -20.44
N ARG A 56 14.45 -2.19 -19.12
CA ARG A 56 15.78 -2.21 -18.50
C ARG A 56 16.42 -3.60 -18.44
N GLY A 57 15.81 -4.59 -19.08
CA GLY A 57 16.35 -5.96 -19.17
C GLY A 57 16.16 -6.79 -17.89
N VAL A 58 15.27 -6.36 -16.97
CA VAL A 58 14.92 -7.19 -15.82
C VAL A 58 14.07 -8.37 -16.30
N ASP A 59 14.43 -9.58 -15.88
CA ASP A 59 13.65 -10.79 -16.15
C ASP A 59 12.37 -10.77 -15.28
N TYR A 60 11.28 -10.26 -15.85
CA TYR A 60 9.99 -10.19 -15.20
C TYR A 60 9.17 -11.46 -15.51
N ARG A 61 8.92 -12.27 -14.48
CA ARG A 61 8.22 -13.56 -14.59
C ARG A 61 6.86 -13.51 -13.88
N PRO A 62 5.79 -13.14 -14.58
CA PRO A 62 4.44 -13.23 -14.01
C PRO A 62 4.01 -14.70 -13.87
N ASN A 63 3.01 -14.95 -13.01
CA ASN A 63 2.47 -16.28 -12.75
C ASN A 63 3.53 -17.32 -12.30
N SER A 64 4.58 -16.84 -11.63
CA SER A 64 5.68 -17.66 -11.14
C SER A 64 5.70 -17.62 -9.60
N PRO A 65 4.78 -18.32 -8.93
CA PRO A 65 4.75 -18.36 -7.47
C PRO A 65 6.03 -18.98 -6.93
N VAL A 66 6.57 -18.37 -5.87
CA VAL A 66 7.70 -18.92 -5.13
C VAL A 66 7.18 -19.83 -4.02
N GLU A 67 7.62 -21.07 -4.02
CA GLU A 67 7.23 -22.07 -3.01
C GLU A 67 8.30 -22.26 -1.95
N SER A 68 9.58 -22.22 -2.34
CA SER A 68 10.70 -22.40 -1.44
C SER A 68 11.86 -21.46 -1.78
N ILE A 69 12.59 -21.06 -0.74
CA ILE A 69 13.86 -20.34 -0.83
C ILE A 69 14.83 -21.03 0.10
N VAL A 70 15.90 -21.58 -0.47
CA VAL A 70 16.91 -22.33 0.30
C VAL A 70 18.27 -21.64 0.12
N PRO A 71 18.94 -21.27 1.20
CA PRO A 71 20.33 -20.80 1.16
C PRO A 71 21.23 -21.89 0.59
N LYS A 72 22.03 -21.56 -0.43
CA LYS A 72 22.87 -22.52 -1.13
C LYS A 72 24.07 -21.84 -1.80
N ASP A 73 25.26 -22.39 -1.58
CA ASP A 73 26.50 -21.99 -2.25
C ASP A 73 26.79 -20.47 -2.20
N GLY A 74 26.57 -19.84 -1.02
CA GLY A 74 26.77 -18.40 -0.84
C GLY A 74 25.69 -17.50 -1.43
N GLY A 75 24.60 -18.08 -1.91
CA GLY A 75 23.40 -17.40 -2.42
C GLY A 75 22.13 -18.15 -2.06
N PHE A 76 21.16 -18.14 -2.96
CA PHE A 76 19.84 -18.72 -2.75
C PHE A 76 19.39 -19.51 -3.96
N ALA A 77 18.80 -20.69 -3.72
CA ALA A 77 18.01 -21.43 -4.70
C ALA A 77 16.53 -21.13 -4.42
N ILE A 78 15.83 -20.59 -5.42
CA ILE A 78 14.42 -20.21 -5.37
C ILE A 78 13.66 -21.17 -6.27
N THR A 79 12.62 -21.82 -5.75
CA THR A 79 11.87 -22.83 -6.49
C THR A 79 10.36 -22.56 -6.48
N GLY A 80 9.70 -23.09 -7.48
CA GLY A 80 8.26 -23.11 -7.66
C GLY A 80 7.88 -24.06 -8.79
N PRO A 81 6.60 -24.11 -9.20
CA PRO A 81 6.14 -25.00 -10.28
C PRO A 81 6.82 -24.70 -11.64
N TRP A 82 7.47 -23.55 -11.75
CA TRP A 82 8.21 -23.08 -12.93
C TRP A 82 9.68 -23.53 -12.96
N GLY A 83 10.14 -24.29 -11.96
CA GLY A 83 11.50 -24.80 -11.83
C GLY A 83 12.33 -24.10 -10.74
N GLU A 84 13.64 -24.01 -10.92
CA GLU A 84 14.61 -23.39 -10.01
C GLU A 84 15.30 -22.18 -10.64
N MET A 85 15.55 -21.17 -9.81
CA MET A 85 16.40 -20.02 -10.12
C MET A 85 17.45 -19.86 -9.02
N ARG A 86 18.64 -19.36 -9.37
CA ARG A 86 19.67 -19.02 -8.40
C ARG A 86 19.93 -17.52 -8.39
N ALA A 87 20.16 -16.97 -7.19
CA ALA A 87 20.47 -15.55 -7.00
C ALA A 87 21.45 -15.36 -5.83
N GLY A 88 22.33 -14.38 -5.94
CA GLY A 88 23.24 -14.01 -4.85
C GLY A 88 22.54 -13.26 -3.72
N LYS A 89 21.44 -12.57 -4.02
CA LYS A 89 20.61 -11.86 -3.03
C LYS A 89 19.15 -12.13 -3.29
N VAL A 90 18.34 -12.10 -2.25
CA VAL A 90 16.87 -12.20 -2.33
C VAL A 90 16.22 -11.06 -1.53
N VAL A 91 15.23 -10.41 -2.14
CA VAL A 91 14.45 -9.35 -1.51
C VAL A 91 12.98 -9.77 -1.48
N LEU A 92 12.44 -9.97 -0.30
CA LEU A 92 11.08 -10.40 -0.08
C LEU A 92 10.13 -9.19 -0.11
N CYS A 93 9.46 -8.97 -1.23
CA CYS A 93 8.46 -7.92 -1.44
C CYS A 93 7.06 -8.51 -1.69
N ALA A 94 6.78 -9.69 -1.16
CA ALA A 94 5.59 -10.49 -1.47
C ALA A 94 4.33 -10.11 -0.66
N GLY A 95 4.33 -8.96 0.01
CA GLY A 95 3.19 -8.49 0.79
C GLY A 95 2.79 -9.50 1.87
N LEU A 96 1.53 -9.99 1.86
CA LEU A 96 1.06 -11.02 2.81
C LEU A 96 1.82 -12.34 2.68
N GLY A 97 2.38 -12.64 1.50
CA GLY A 97 3.21 -13.82 1.29
C GLY A 97 4.52 -13.81 2.07
N ASN A 98 4.98 -12.65 2.54
CA ASN A 98 6.18 -12.53 3.35
C ASN A 98 6.07 -13.27 4.67
N ALA A 99 4.89 -13.40 5.28
CA ALA A 99 4.67 -14.19 6.49
C ALA A 99 5.13 -15.65 6.31
N ARG A 100 4.98 -16.20 5.10
CA ARG A 100 5.41 -17.57 4.77
C ARG A 100 6.85 -17.64 4.26
N LEU A 101 7.29 -16.64 3.49
CA LEU A 101 8.59 -16.69 2.83
C LEU A 101 9.74 -16.24 3.75
N ALA A 102 9.51 -15.27 4.63
CA ALA A 102 10.56 -14.71 5.48
C ALA A 102 11.25 -15.77 6.39
N PRO A 103 10.53 -16.69 7.04
CA PRO A 103 11.16 -17.72 7.85
C PRO A 103 12.13 -18.64 7.09
N MET A 104 11.93 -18.80 5.76
CA MET A 104 12.80 -19.64 4.93
C MET A 104 14.24 -19.10 4.83
N VAL A 105 14.44 -17.83 5.13
CA VAL A 105 15.73 -17.13 5.05
C VAL A 105 16.09 -16.46 6.38
N GLY A 106 15.59 -16.97 7.51
CA GLY A 106 15.90 -16.48 8.85
C GLY A 106 15.41 -15.05 9.13
N LEU A 107 14.31 -14.66 8.49
CA LEU A 107 13.62 -13.38 8.70
C LEU A 107 12.25 -13.60 9.29
N ASP A 108 11.66 -12.54 9.85
CA ASP A 108 10.26 -12.50 10.28
C ASP A 108 9.50 -11.37 9.59
N ALA A 109 8.24 -11.62 9.29
CA ALA A 109 7.33 -10.62 8.73
C ALA A 109 5.90 -10.87 9.25
N PRO A 110 5.60 -10.44 10.50
CA PRO A 110 4.30 -10.67 11.14
C PRO A 110 3.22 -9.76 10.54
N VAL A 111 2.85 -10.04 9.32
CA VAL A 111 1.81 -9.28 8.59
C VAL A 111 0.49 -10.03 8.57
N LYS A 112 -0.61 -9.27 8.64
CA LYS A 112 -1.98 -9.78 8.59
C LYS A 112 -2.77 -9.08 7.48
N PRO A 113 -3.76 -9.75 6.88
CA PRO A 113 -4.66 -9.13 5.94
C PRO A 113 -5.65 -8.19 6.66
N SER A 114 -5.94 -7.05 6.05
CA SER A 114 -7.06 -6.18 6.41
C SER A 114 -7.85 -5.88 5.15
N LYS A 115 -9.10 -6.35 5.10
CA LYS A 115 -9.95 -6.21 3.93
C LYS A 115 -10.45 -4.77 3.79
N GLY A 116 -10.42 -4.26 2.57
CA GLY A 116 -11.03 -2.98 2.18
C GLY A 116 -11.86 -3.14 0.93
N GLN A 117 -13.00 -2.44 0.89
CA GLN A 117 -13.91 -2.47 -0.25
C GLN A 117 -13.90 -1.14 -1.00
N ILE A 118 -14.19 -1.19 -2.28
CA ILE A 118 -14.20 -0.04 -3.18
C ILE A 118 -15.47 -0.07 -4.04
N ILE A 119 -16.07 1.10 -4.19
CA ILE A 119 -17.13 1.37 -5.17
C ILE A 119 -16.53 2.25 -6.28
N VAL A 120 -16.89 1.98 -7.52
CA VAL A 120 -16.59 2.85 -8.67
C VAL A 120 -17.89 3.23 -9.36
N THR A 121 -18.08 4.52 -9.58
CA THR A 121 -19.22 5.04 -10.30
C THR A 121 -18.94 5.11 -11.80
N GLU A 122 -19.99 5.31 -12.58
CA GLU A 122 -19.88 5.79 -13.95
C GLU A 122 -19.11 7.11 -14.02
N LYS A 123 -18.69 7.48 -15.21
CA LYS A 123 -17.97 8.74 -15.46
C LYS A 123 -18.91 9.92 -15.32
N THR A 124 -18.40 11.00 -14.75
CA THR A 124 -19.09 12.28 -14.63
C THR A 124 -18.10 13.42 -14.89
N GLU A 125 -18.62 14.60 -15.18
CA GLU A 125 -17.81 15.80 -15.32
C GLU A 125 -16.91 16.02 -14.11
N PRO A 126 -15.67 16.50 -14.31
CA PRO A 126 -14.73 16.78 -13.23
C PRO A 126 -15.32 17.76 -12.21
N PHE A 127 -15.27 17.37 -10.94
CA PHE A 127 -15.72 18.23 -9.83
C PHE A 127 -14.85 18.11 -8.58
N LEU A 128 -14.02 17.09 -8.51
CA LEU A 128 -13.17 16.79 -7.36
C LEU A 128 -11.70 16.83 -7.79
N HIS A 129 -11.09 18.00 -7.65
CA HIS A 129 -9.69 18.23 -8.05
C HIS A 129 -8.68 17.82 -6.97
N ASN A 130 -9.11 17.83 -5.70
CA ASN A 130 -8.29 17.37 -4.58
C ASN A 130 -8.74 15.98 -4.15
N PRO A 131 -7.84 15.01 -4.01
CA PRO A 131 -8.21 13.71 -3.48
C PRO A 131 -8.62 13.84 -2.01
N MET A 132 -9.56 13.02 -1.59
CA MET A 132 -9.92 12.84 -0.20
C MET A 132 -9.61 11.41 0.23
N VAL A 133 -9.51 11.18 1.54
CA VAL A 133 -9.23 9.83 2.08
C VAL A 133 -10.22 8.80 1.53
N THR A 134 -11.50 9.15 1.46
CA THR A 134 -12.58 8.21 1.13
C THR A 134 -13.17 8.38 -0.27
N VAL A 135 -12.94 9.52 -0.93
CA VAL A 135 -13.50 9.81 -2.26
C VAL A 135 -12.45 10.45 -3.13
N ARG A 136 -12.27 9.94 -4.33
CA ARG A 136 -11.41 10.55 -5.35
C ARG A 136 -12.03 10.41 -6.73
N GLN A 137 -11.85 11.39 -7.57
CA GLN A 137 -12.22 11.31 -8.98
C GLN A 137 -10.99 10.98 -9.81
N THR A 138 -11.11 10.03 -10.72
CA THR A 138 -10.04 9.69 -11.66
C THR A 138 -9.99 10.68 -12.82
N ASP A 139 -8.86 10.71 -13.52
CA ASP A 139 -8.68 11.53 -14.73
C ASP A 139 -9.63 11.12 -15.86
N GLU A 140 -10.16 9.88 -15.84
CA GLU A 140 -11.19 9.44 -16.78
C GLU A 140 -12.63 9.85 -16.37
N GLY A 141 -12.83 10.47 -15.20
CA GLY A 141 -14.11 10.96 -14.71
C GLY A 141 -14.86 10.01 -13.75
N GLY A 142 -14.42 8.77 -13.58
CA GLY A 142 -15.01 7.85 -12.62
C GLY A 142 -14.72 8.29 -11.18
N VAL A 143 -15.67 8.12 -10.27
CA VAL A 143 -15.46 8.39 -8.84
C VAL A 143 -15.23 7.09 -8.11
N MET A 144 -14.14 7.03 -7.36
CA MET A 144 -13.82 5.91 -6.47
C MET A 144 -14.17 6.28 -5.04
N ILE A 145 -14.95 5.42 -4.38
CA ILE A 145 -15.36 5.56 -3.00
C ILE A 145 -14.76 4.38 -2.24
N GLY A 146 -14.01 4.67 -1.19
CA GLY A 146 -13.26 3.67 -0.45
C GLY A 146 -13.30 3.87 1.05
N ASP A 147 -12.32 3.25 1.70
CA ASP A 147 -12.06 3.35 3.14
C ASP A 147 -13.00 2.50 4.00
N SER A 148 -13.17 1.23 3.65
CA SER A 148 -13.57 0.24 4.64
C SER A 148 -12.36 -0.49 5.22
N GLN A 149 -12.47 -0.93 6.46
CA GLN A 149 -11.48 -1.76 7.12
C GLN A 149 -12.19 -2.86 7.90
N GLU A 150 -11.90 -4.11 7.51
CA GLU A 150 -12.59 -5.28 8.04
C GLU A 150 -11.55 -6.36 8.40
N ASP A 151 -11.69 -6.94 9.58
CA ASP A 151 -10.95 -8.15 9.98
C ASP A 151 -11.74 -9.38 9.53
N ARG A 152 -11.42 -9.89 8.36
CA ARG A 152 -12.07 -11.04 7.71
C ARG A 152 -11.06 -12.09 7.22
N GLY A 153 -9.84 -12.04 7.75
CA GLY A 153 -8.77 -12.90 7.27
C GLY A 153 -8.57 -12.74 5.76
N PHE A 154 -8.50 -13.82 5.02
CA PHE A 154 -8.30 -13.82 3.57
C PHE A 154 -9.60 -13.75 2.74
N ASP A 155 -10.75 -13.50 3.38
CA ASP A 155 -12.02 -13.32 2.65
C ASP A 155 -11.99 -12.03 1.81
N THR A 156 -12.27 -12.16 0.52
CA THR A 156 -12.37 -11.07 -0.45
C THR A 156 -13.79 -10.92 -1.03
N VAL A 157 -14.79 -11.52 -0.41
CA VAL A 157 -16.18 -11.36 -0.85
C VAL A 157 -16.68 -9.96 -0.52
N VAL A 158 -17.28 -9.30 -1.50
CA VAL A 158 -17.86 -7.95 -1.33
C VAL A 158 -19.14 -8.03 -0.51
N GLY A 159 -19.27 -7.18 0.52
CA GLY A 159 -20.39 -7.17 1.45
C GLY A 159 -21.30 -5.94 1.25
N GLN A 160 -22.57 -6.18 0.96
CA GLN A 160 -23.58 -5.12 0.74
C GLN A 160 -23.68 -4.08 1.89
N PRO A 161 -23.73 -4.47 3.18
CA PRO A 161 -23.88 -3.48 4.26
C PRO A 161 -22.77 -2.44 4.30
N ILE A 162 -21.53 -2.85 4.04
CA ILE A 162 -20.37 -1.94 4.00
C ILE A 162 -20.46 -1.01 2.81
N LEU A 163 -20.81 -1.52 1.62
CA LEU A 163 -20.99 -0.70 0.44
C LEU A 163 -22.08 0.36 0.64
N SER A 164 -23.22 -0.01 1.24
CA SER A 164 -24.29 0.94 1.54
C SER A 164 -23.82 2.06 2.47
N THR A 165 -23.12 1.73 3.56
CA THR A 165 -22.56 2.72 4.47
C THR A 165 -21.56 3.66 3.78
N MET A 166 -20.70 3.11 2.91
CA MET A 166 -19.72 3.90 2.14
C MET A 166 -20.43 4.84 1.16
N ALA A 167 -21.43 4.35 0.43
CA ALA A 167 -22.21 5.14 -0.51
C ALA A 167 -22.97 6.28 0.19
N GLU A 168 -23.63 5.99 1.32
CA GLU A 168 -24.33 7.01 2.12
C GLU A 168 -23.38 8.11 2.60
N ARG A 169 -22.21 7.76 3.11
CA ARG A 169 -21.19 8.73 3.53
C ARG A 169 -20.72 9.59 2.36
N ALA A 170 -20.45 8.97 1.21
CA ALA A 170 -20.02 9.68 0.01
C ALA A 170 -21.08 10.65 -0.49
N VAL A 171 -22.36 10.26 -0.50
CA VAL A 171 -23.49 11.12 -0.89
C VAL A 171 -23.67 12.28 0.11
N LYS A 172 -23.49 12.06 1.43
CA LYS A 172 -23.50 13.17 2.41
C LYS A 172 -22.37 14.17 2.15
N MET A 173 -21.17 13.68 1.79
CA MET A 173 -20.05 14.56 1.43
C MET A 173 -20.25 15.26 0.09
N PHE A 174 -20.76 14.56 -0.92
CA PHE A 174 -20.98 15.07 -2.27
C PHE A 174 -22.37 14.65 -2.77
N PRO A 175 -23.41 15.46 -2.52
CA PRO A 175 -24.79 15.09 -2.89
C PRO A 175 -25.00 14.74 -4.37
N ARG A 176 -24.17 15.27 -5.26
CA ARG A 176 -24.22 14.93 -6.67
C ARG A 176 -23.97 13.45 -6.99
N LEU A 177 -23.32 12.71 -6.08
CA LEU A 177 -23.06 11.27 -6.24
C LEU A 177 -24.34 10.43 -6.16
N ALA A 178 -25.42 10.96 -5.56
CA ALA A 178 -26.69 10.24 -5.47
C ALA A 178 -27.31 9.88 -6.81
N GLY A 179 -26.98 10.63 -7.86
CA GLY A 179 -27.49 10.40 -9.22
C GLY A 179 -26.60 9.50 -10.09
N LEU A 180 -25.47 9.02 -9.56
CA LEU A 180 -24.52 8.22 -10.36
C LEU A 180 -24.74 6.72 -10.16
N ASN A 181 -24.64 5.98 -11.27
CA ASN A 181 -24.70 4.53 -11.23
C ASN A 181 -23.36 3.92 -10.74
N VAL A 182 -23.43 2.88 -9.94
CA VAL A 182 -22.28 2.06 -9.58
C VAL A 182 -21.99 1.11 -10.74
N VAL A 183 -20.78 1.19 -11.29
CA VAL A 183 -20.35 0.35 -12.42
C VAL A 183 -19.47 -0.81 -11.99
N ARG A 184 -18.83 -0.71 -10.82
CA ARG A 184 -17.97 -1.77 -10.28
C ARG A 184 -17.81 -1.68 -8.77
N THR A 185 -17.72 -2.85 -8.15
CA THR A 185 -17.27 -3.00 -6.76
C THR A 185 -16.23 -4.10 -6.68
N TRP A 186 -15.29 -3.98 -5.75
CA TRP A 186 -14.36 -5.05 -5.41
C TRP A 186 -13.87 -4.91 -3.97
N SER A 187 -13.20 -5.93 -3.48
CA SER A 187 -12.43 -5.86 -2.25
C SER A 187 -10.98 -6.27 -2.48
N ALA A 188 -10.10 -5.84 -1.61
CA ALA A 188 -8.70 -6.21 -1.60
C ALA A 188 -8.17 -6.30 -0.17
N LEU A 189 -7.07 -7.02 -0.01
CA LEU A 189 -6.43 -7.21 1.28
C LEU A 189 -5.23 -6.27 1.41
N ARG A 190 -5.26 -5.42 2.43
CA ARG A 190 -4.10 -4.62 2.84
C ARG A 190 -3.13 -5.49 3.60
N VAL A 191 -1.85 -5.17 3.47
CA VAL A 191 -0.76 -5.80 4.20
C VAL A 191 -0.52 -5.00 5.47
N MET A 192 -0.96 -5.51 6.62
CA MET A 192 -0.84 -4.79 7.88
C MET A 192 0.17 -5.47 8.79
N SER A 193 1.20 -4.73 9.21
CA SER A 193 2.03 -5.07 10.37
C SER A 193 1.27 -4.79 11.67
N PRO A 194 1.69 -5.33 12.84
CA PRO A 194 0.98 -5.12 14.10
C PRO A 194 0.81 -3.65 14.49
N ASP A 195 1.76 -2.80 14.15
CA ASP A 195 1.76 -1.36 14.46
C ASP A 195 1.45 -0.45 13.26
N GLY A 196 1.20 -1.03 12.07
CA GLY A 196 0.93 -0.31 10.83
C GLY A 196 2.17 0.28 10.14
N PHE A 197 3.35 0.26 10.78
CA PHE A 197 4.59 0.75 10.18
C PHE A 197 5.26 -0.31 9.28
N PRO A 198 6.14 0.11 8.36
CA PRO A 198 6.88 -0.82 7.52
C PRO A 198 7.72 -1.83 8.30
N ILE A 199 8.02 -2.96 7.69
CA ILE A 199 9.04 -3.88 8.15
C ILE A 199 10.15 -3.89 7.10
N TYR A 200 11.34 -3.44 7.52
CA TYR A 200 12.58 -3.47 6.75
C TYR A 200 13.62 -4.22 7.58
N ASP A 201 14.03 -5.38 7.09
CA ASP A 201 14.97 -6.20 7.83
C ASP A 201 15.92 -6.95 6.90
N GLN A 202 17.05 -7.35 7.42
CA GLN A 202 18.04 -8.20 6.75
C GLN A 202 18.38 -9.39 7.63
N SER A 203 18.58 -10.55 7.02
CA SER A 203 18.90 -11.77 7.73
C SER A 203 20.32 -11.75 8.27
N GLU A 204 20.47 -12.08 9.55
CA GLU A 204 21.76 -12.29 10.18
C GLU A 204 22.31 -13.70 9.90
N THR A 205 21.42 -14.67 9.73
CA THR A 205 21.79 -16.08 9.50
C THR A 205 22.02 -16.40 8.03
N HIS A 206 21.43 -15.61 7.13
CA HIS A 206 21.54 -15.80 5.68
C HIS A 206 21.85 -14.48 4.99
N PRO A 207 23.12 -14.04 5.01
CA PRO A 207 23.54 -12.78 4.39
C PRO A 207 23.10 -12.69 2.93
N GLY A 208 22.54 -11.54 2.55
CA GLY A 208 21.98 -11.34 1.22
C GLY A 208 20.45 -11.53 1.14
N ALA A 209 19.79 -11.96 2.22
CA ALA A 209 18.33 -11.99 2.31
C ALA A 209 17.79 -10.74 3.01
N PHE A 210 16.78 -10.12 2.40
CA PHE A 210 16.13 -8.91 2.89
C PHE A 210 14.61 -9.05 2.82
N VAL A 211 13.90 -8.39 3.74
CA VAL A 211 12.45 -8.20 3.65
C VAL A 211 12.11 -6.72 3.58
N VAL A 212 11.23 -6.37 2.65
CA VAL A 212 10.67 -5.02 2.48
C VAL A 212 9.16 -5.17 2.34
N THR A 213 8.43 -4.85 3.39
CA THR A 213 6.97 -4.94 3.40
C THR A 213 6.34 -3.76 4.12
N CYS A 214 5.24 -3.25 3.60
CA CYS A 214 4.52 -2.12 4.17
C CYS A 214 3.09 -2.04 3.63
N HIS A 215 2.23 -1.34 4.36
CA HIS A 215 0.90 -0.97 3.91
C HIS A 215 0.96 0.10 2.80
N SER A 216 1.78 1.13 2.97
CA SER A 216 1.77 2.36 2.14
C SER A 216 2.86 2.36 1.06
N GLY A 217 2.95 1.28 0.26
CA GLY A 217 4.03 1.10 -0.72
C GLY A 217 4.14 2.21 -1.78
N VAL A 218 3.04 2.84 -2.19
CA VAL A 218 3.06 3.97 -3.13
C VAL A 218 3.64 5.21 -2.47
N THR A 219 3.20 5.57 -1.27
CA THR A 219 3.69 6.72 -0.50
C THR A 219 5.18 6.59 -0.19
N LEU A 220 5.63 5.38 0.14
CA LEU A 220 7.01 5.08 0.52
C LEU A 220 7.93 4.76 -0.66
N ALA A 221 7.41 4.77 -1.91
CA ALA A 221 8.17 4.36 -3.08
C ALA A 221 9.49 5.12 -3.26
N ALA A 222 9.50 6.43 -2.99
CA ALA A 222 10.72 7.23 -3.06
C ALA A 222 11.79 6.74 -2.07
N ASN A 223 11.39 6.44 -0.82
CA ASN A 223 12.32 5.89 0.18
C ASN A 223 12.83 4.50 -0.23
N HIS A 224 11.97 3.65 -0.80
CA HIS A 224 12.38 2.34 -1.29
C HIS A 224 13.44 2.45 -2.40
N VAL A 225 13.28 3.40 -3.32
CA VAL A 225 14.22 3.59 -4.44
C VAL A 225 15.49 4.33 -4.02
N LEU A 226 15.37 5.40 -3.22
CA LEU A 226 16.48 6.29 -2.92
C LEU A 226 17.32 5.84 -1.71
N THR A 227 16.72 5.10 -0.80
CA THR A 227 17.39 4.64 0.45
C THR A 227 17.60 3.13 0.46
N LEU A 228 16.52 2.35 0.31
CA LEU A 228 16.60 0.90 0.51
C LEU A 228 17.29 0.18 -0.65
N ALA A 229 16.96 0.49 -1.90
CA ALA A 229 17.53 -0.23 -3.03
C ALA A 229 19.06 -0.10 -3.12
N PRO A 230 19.70 1.10 -2.98
CA PRO A 230 21.14 1.21 -2.91
C PRO A 230 21.76 0.44 -1.72
N ALA A 231 21.12 0.48 -0.56
CA ALA A 231 21.58 -0.21 0.64
C ALA A 231 21.55 -1.75 0.47
N ILE A 232 20.48 -2.28 -0.10
CA ILE A 232 20.34 -3.70 -0.45
C ILE A 232 21.43 -4.12 -1.44
N LEU A 233 21.71 -3.30 -2.44
CA LEU A 233 22.80 -3.57 -3.39
C LEU A 233 24.17 -3.59 -2.68
N ALA A 234 24.39 -2.67 -1.74
CA ALA A 234 25.61 -2.66 -0.91
C ALA A 234 25.67 -3.82 0.08
N GLY A 235 24.52 -4.44 0.42
CA GLY A 235 24.45 -5.61 1.30
C GLY A 235 24.13 -5.31 2.75
N THR A 236 23.86 -4.05 3.10
CA THR A 236 23.58 -3.64 4.49
C THR A 236 22.53 -2.54 4.51
N LEU A 237 21.48 -2.72 5.31
CA LEU A 237 20.47 -1.68 5.54
C LEU A 237 21.02 -0.55 6.41
N PRO A 238 20.62 0.71 6.16
CA PRO A 238 21.15 1.86 6.92
C PRO A 238 20.50 1.95 8.30
N GLU A 239 21.21 2.56 9.23
CA GLU A 239 20.76 2.80 10.61
C GLU A 239 19.43 3.58 10.66
N SER A 240 19.18 4.43 9.70
CA SER A 240 17.92 5.21 9.61
C SER A 240 16.65 4.37 9.51
N VAL A 241 16.75 3.08 9.19
CA VAL A 241 15.62 2.14 9.15
C VAL A 241 15.69 1.07 10.24
N ALA A 242 16.65 1.12 11.14
CA ALA A 242 16.84 0.11 12.19
C ALA A 242 15.62 -0.06 13.11
N SER A 243 14.87 1.02 13.37
CA SER A 243 13.63 0.97 14.15
C SER A 243 12.48 0.22 13.46
N PHE A 244 12.61 -0.10 12.18
CA PHE A 244 11.58 -0.80 11.39
C PHE A 244 11.85 -2.31 11.25
N THR A 245 12.84 -2.88 11.95
CA THR A 245 13.05 -4.33 11.94
C THR A 245 11.91 -5.07 12.64
N ALA A 246 11.67 -6.32 12.26
CA ALA A 246 10.64 -7.16 12.87
C ALA A 246 10.89 -7.44 14.37
N ARG A 247 12.14 -7.30 14.84
CA ARG A 247 12.54 -7.48 16.25
C ARG A 247 11.75 -6.60 17.22
N ARG A 248 11.24 -5.44 16.78
CA ARG A 248 10.40 -4.57 17.63
C ARG A 248 9.12 -5.24 18.13
N PHE A 249 8.72 -6.36 17.53
CA PHE A 249 7.57 -7.15 17.96
C PHE A 249 7.92 -8.30 18.89
N HIS A 250 9.21 -8.56 19.12
CA HIS A 250 9.72 -9.64 19.98
C HIS A 250 10.11 -9.17 21.37
N VAL A 251 9.70 -7.96 21.77
CA VAL A 251 9.96 -7.47 23.13
C VAL A 251 9.21 -8.36 24.12
N PRO A 252 9.89 -9.01 25.10
CA PRO A 252 9.20 -9.78 26.13
C PRO A 252 8.20 -8.87 26.84
N ALA A 253 6.97 -9.34 27.03
CA ALA A 253 6.04 -8.69 27.92
C ALA A 253 6.73 -8.61 29.29
N HIS A 254 6.95 -7.40 29.79
CA HIS A 254 7.45 -7.23 31.15
C HIS A 254 6.42 -7.85 32.09
N SER A 255 6.81 -8.95 32.72
CA SER A 255 6.09 -9.65 33.80
C SER A 255 6.03 -8.76 35.04
#